data_d6ecd5d21b59d6897889400ed15bc950
#
_entry.id   d6ecd5d21b59d6897889400ed15bc950
#
_cell.length_a   1.000
_cell.length_b   1.000
_cell.length_c   1.000
_cell.angle_alpha   90.00
_cell.angle_beta   90.00
_cell.angle_gamma   90.00
#
_symmetry.space_group_name_H-M   'P 1'
#
loop_
_entity.id
_entity.type
_entity.pdbx_description
1 polymer ?
#
loop_
_entity_poly.entity_id
_entity_poly.type
_entity_poly.pdbx_seq_one_letter_code
_entity_poly.pdbx_strand_id
1 'polypeptide(L)'
;MTALGARKVQVPGNLKYAAAPLPASDTDLHDLARMIGDRPVWAAVSTHQGEEEIVAAAHTDLVQKIPDVLTIIVPRHPIRGEDITNRLQSTGHITARRAAGQAIDSDTGLYIVDTVGELGLIYRLAKVAFIGGSLVPHGGQNLLEAAKLDCAIVHGPSMTNFTAIVAEMRHAAAIEEILDSKELASAIATLLRNDDLRSRRLKAAAQVAMKKDSILDNVIAELAPFLDSAAPRADVSAPPARCHAQS
;
A
#
# COMPACT_ATOMS: atom_id res chain seq x y z
N MET A 1 15.52 25.35 9.03
CA MET A 1 16.93 25.06 8.71
C MET A 1 17.72 26.35 8.42
N THR A 2 17.29 27.19 7.47
CA THR A 2 17.98 28.48 7.19
C THR A 2 18.04 29.39 8.42
N ALA A 3 16.95 29.44 9.22
CA ALA A 3 16.91 30.16 10.52
C ALA A 3 17.86 29.59 11.58
N LEU A 4 18.39 28.38 11.38
CA LEU A 4 19.39 27.72 12.23
C LEU A 4 20.82 27.83 11.66
N GLY A 5 21.02 28.71 10.67
CA GLY A 5 22.35 28.98 10.12
C GLY A 5 22.78 28.06 8.96
N ALA A 6 21.89 27.24 8.41
CA ALA A 6 22.23 26.44 7.24
C ALA A 6 22.45 27.34 6.02
N ARG A 7 23.63 27.23 5.38
CA ARG A 7 24.02 28.05 4.22
C ARG A 7 23.27 27.66 2.95
N LYS A 8 22.96 26.38 2.79
CA LYS A 8 22.21 25.83 1.64
C LYS A 8 21.23 24.79 2.17
N VAL A 9 19.94 24.93 1.81
CA VAL A 9 18.88 23.96 2.13
C VAL A 9 18.29 23.52 0.80
N GLN A 10 18.30 22.22 0.56
CA GLN A 10 17.63 21.58 -0.58
C GLN A 10 16.58 20.61 -0.06
N VAL A 11 15.47 20.51 -0.78
CA VAL A 11 14.35 19.62 -0.46
C VAL A 11 14.07 18.77 -1.70
N PRO A 12 14.87 17.72 -1.96
CA PRO A 12 14.76 16.91 -3.18
C PRO A 12 13.48 16.05 -3.22
N GLY A 13 12.72 15.98 -2.12
CA GLY A 13 11.48 15.25 -2.00
C GLY A 13 11.43 14.34 -0.78
N ASN A 14 10.34 13.59 -0.65
CA ASN A 14 10.16 12.63 0.44
C ASN A 14 10.60 11.24 -0.01
N LEU A 15 11.69 10.72 0.55
CA LEU A 15 12.25 9.40 0.22
C LEU A 15 11.27 8.23 0.40
N LYS A 16 10.27 8.38 1.28
CA LYS A 16 9.21 7.36 1.43
C LYS A 16 8.42 7.12 0.14
N TYR A 17 8.43 8.08 -0.79
CA TYR A 17 7.70 7.97 -2.05
C TYR A 17 8.50 7.22 -3.14
N ALA A 18 9.81 7.12 -2.99
CA ALA A 18 10.70 6.46 -3.93
C ALA A 18 10.88 4.95 -3.66
N ALA A 19 10.15 4.38 -2.69
CA ALA A 19 10.24 2.95 -2.40
C ALA A 19 9.84 2.09 -3.61
N ALA A 20 10.57 1.01 -3.86
CA ALA A 20 10.22 0.02 -4.87
C ALA A 20 8.82 -0.58 -4.62
N PRO A 21 8.16 -1.13 -5.65
CA PRO A 21 6.92 -1.88 -5.46
C PRO A 21 7.09 -2.99 -4.42
N LEU A 22 6.09 -3.16 -3.57
CA LEU A 22 6.12 -4.21 -2.54
C LEU A 22 6.27 -5.60 -3.19
N PRO A 23 7.16 -6.46 -2.66
CA PRO A 23 7.34 -7.82 -3.16
C PRO A 23 6.11 -8.68 -2.87
N ALA A 24 6.00 -9.79 -3.60
CA ALA A 24 5.05 -10.87 -3.33
C ALA A 24 5.73 -12.20 -3.61
N SER A 25 5.30 -13.25 -2.90
CA SER A 25 5.65 -14.63 -3.20
C SER A 25 4.81 -15.09 -4.40
N ASP A 26 5.44 -15.56 -5.47
CA ASP A 26 4.74 -16.08 -6.65
C ASP A 26 3.90 -17.32 -6.30
N THR A 27 4.38 -18.17 -5.39
CA THR A 27 3.64 -19.34 -4.91
C THR A 27 2.37 -18.93 -4.19
N ASP A 28 2.46 -18.01 -3.22
CA ASP A 28 1.29 -17.53 -2.48
C ASP A 28 0.31 -16.79 -3.39
N LEU A 29 0.81 -16.03 -4.37
CA LEU A 29 -0.02 -15.34 -5.35
C LEU A 29 -0.84 -16.34 -6.17
N HIS A 30 -0.18 -17.39 -6.66
CA HIS A 30 -0.84 -18.45 -7.43
C HIS A 30 -1.88 -19.21 -6.59
N ASP A 31 -1.53 -19.57 -5.36
CA ASP A 31 -2.41 -20.33 -4.47
C ASP A 31 -3.64 -19.52 -4.05
N LEU A 32 -3.47 -18.25 -3.67
CA LEU A 32 -4.60 -17.39 -3.35
C LEU A 32 -5.46 -17.09 -4.59
N ALA A 33 -4.85 -16.81 -5.75
CA ALA A 33 -5.58 -16.58 -6.99
C ALA A 33 -6.44 -17.80 -7.36
N ARG A 34 -5.92 -19.02 -7.17
CA ARG A 34 -6.67 -20.27 -7.41
C ARG A 34 -7.84 -20.44 -6.44
N MET A 35 -7.67 -20.12 -5.15
CA MET A 35 -8.76 -20.17 -4.16
C MET A 35 -9.84 -19.12 -4.43
N ILE A 36 -9.45 -17.94 -4.89
CA ILE A 36 -10.37 -16.84 -5.21
C ILE A 36 -11.15 -17.13 -6.50
N GLY A 37 -10.50 -17.76 -7.51
CA GLY A 37 -11.09 -17.99 -8.82
C GLY A 37 -11.42 -16.69 -9.56
N ASP A 38 -12.57 -16.64 -10.23
CA ASP A 38 -13.01 -15.49 -11.04
C ASP A 38 -13.77 -14.42 -10.21
N ARG A 39 -13.81 -14.54 -8.90
CA ARG A 39 -14.52 -13.60 -8.03
C ARG A 39 -13.93 -12.19 -8.15
N PRO A 40 -14.78 -11.14 -8.24
CA PRO A 40 -14.30 -9.76 -8.14
C PRO A 40 -13.71 -9.49 -6.75
N VAL A 41 -12.47 -8.97 -6.70
CA VAL A 41 -11.75 -8.71 -5.45
C VAL A 41 -11.47 -7.22 -5.29
N TRP A 42 -11.71 -6.73 -4.08
CA TRP A 42 -11.20 -5.47 -3.61
C TRP A 42 -10.62 -5.63 -2.21
N ALA A 43 -9.76 -4.71 -1.79
CA ALA A 43 -9.09 -4.78 -0.50
C ALA A 43 -9.23 -3.49 0.30
N ALA A 44 -9.50 -3.61 1.61
CA ALA A 44 -9.34 -2.55 2.57
C ALA A 44 -8.01 -2.76 3.30
N VAL A 45 -7.03 -1.90 3.03
CA VAL A 45 -5.65 -2.13 3.45
C VAL A 45 -5.22 -1.19 4.55
N SER A 46 -4.45 -1.71 5.50
CA SER A 46 -3.94 -0.97 6.67
C SER A 46 -5.07 -0.33 7.48
N THR A 47 -6.15 -1.07 7.70
CA THR A 47 -7.33 -0.60 8.43
C THR A 47 -7.03 -0.38 9.91
N HIS A 48 -7.69 0.60 10.49
CA HIS A 48 -7.65 0.94 11.90
C HIS A 48 -9.01 0.67 12.56
N GLN A 49 -8.99 0.65 13.90
CA GLN A 49 -10.19 0.36 14.68
C GLN A 49 -11.37 1.26 14.29
N GLY A 50 -12.50 0.66 14.01
CA GLY A 50 -13.73 1.30 13.53
C GLY A 50 -13.88 1.31 12.01
N GLU A 51 -12.82 1.11 11.25
CA GLU A 51 -12.92 1.03 9.79
C GLU A 51 -13.38 -0.34 9.30
N GLU A 52 -13.04 -1.40 10.03
CA GLU A 52 -13.42 -2.77 9.64
C GLU A 52 -14.93 -2.97 9.64
N GLU A 53 -15.65 -2.34 10.56
CA GLU A 53 -17.11 -2.34 10.61
C GLU A 53 -17.71 -1.53 9.43
N ILE A 54 -17.10 -0.40 9.06
CA ILE A 54 -17.50 0.38 7.89
C ILE A 54 -17.28 -0.43 6.60
N VAL A 55 -16.16 -1.12 6.51
CA VAL A 55 -15.83 -2.01 5.39
C VAL A 55 -16.82 -3.18 5.28
N ALA A 56 -17.19 -3.79 6.40
CA ALA A 56 -18.15 -4.88 6.44
C ALA A 56 -19.57 -4.41 6.04
N ALA A 57 -19.97 -3.23 6.48
CA ALA A 57 -21.24 -2.61 6.05
C ALA A 57 -21.21 -2.31 4.54
N ALA A 58 -20.10 -1.79 4.00
CA ALA A 58 -19.93 -1.60 2.57
C ALA A 58 -19.97 -2.93 1.80
N HIS A 59 -19.38 -4.00 2.33
CA HIS A 59 -19.48 -5.34 1.75
C HIS A 59 -20.94 -5.82 1.66
N THR A 60 -21.73 -5.62 2.70
CA THR A 60 -23.17 -5.97 2.70
C THR A 60 -23.92 -5.28 1.57
N ASP A 61 -23.67 -3.99 1.35
CA ASP A 61 -24.27 -3.23 0.24
C ASP A 61 -23.73 -3.68 -1.14
N LEU A 62 -22.47 -4.09 -1.20
CA LEU A 62 -21.80 -4.56 -2.43
C LEU A 62 -22.38 -5.89 -2.90
N VAL A 63 -22.62 -6.85 -2.01
CA VAL A 63 -23.16 -8.17 -2.34
C VAL A 63 -24.52 -8.04 -3.05
N GLN A 64 -25.33 -7.03 -2.74
CA GLN A 64 -26.60 -6.77 -3.45
C GLN A 64 -26.37 -6.40 -4.93
N LYS A 65 -25.20 -5.88 -5.28
CA LYS A 65 -24.86 -5.46 -6.64
C LYS A 65 -23.94 -6.47 -7.34
N ILE A 66 -23.02 -7.07 -6.59
CA ILE A 66 -22.00 -8.00 -7.05
C ILE A 66 -22.00 -9.20 -6.09
N PRO A 67 -22.85 -10.21 -6.31
CA PRO A 67 -23.07 -11.30 -5.33
C PRO A 67 -21.78 -12.05 -4.93
N ASP A 68 -20.88 -12.27 -5.88
CA ASP A 68 -19.66 -13.06 -5.65
C ASP A 68 -18.46 -12.22 -5.20
N VAL A 69 -18.67 -10.94 -4.82
CA VAL A 69 -17.55 -10.08 -4.43
C VAL A 69 -16.82 -10.62 -3.20
N LEU A 70 -15.51 -10.67 -3.25
CA LEU A 70 -14.65 -10.93 -2.10
C LEU A 70 -14.05 -9.62 -1.59
N THR A 71 -14.18 -9.37 -0.30
CA THR A 71 -13.54 -8.26 0.39
C THR A 71 -12.36 -8.79 1.20
N ILE A 72 -11.16 -8.28 0.93
CA ILE A 72 -9.97 -8.58 1.72
C ILE A 72 -9.74 -7.44 2.70
N ILE A 73 -9.59 -7.76 3.99
CA ILE A 73 -9.28 -6.78 5.05
C ILE A 73 -7.86 -7.05 5.55
N VAL A 74 -6.99 -6.06 5.43
CA VAL A 74 -5.61 -6.12 5.93
C VAL A 74 -5.48 -5.11 7.07
N PRO A 75 -5.59 -5.54 8.33
CA PRO A 75 -5.45 -4.63 9.46
C PRO A 75 -4.02 -4.08 9.57
N ARG A 76 -3.88 -2.80 9.95
CA ARG A 76 -2.57 -2.16 10.19
C ARG A 76 -1.74 -2.91 11.23
N HIS A 77 -2.41 -3.52 12.20
CA HIS A 77 -1.80 -4.32 13.26
C HIS A 77 -2.33 -5.75 13.18
N PRO A 78 -1.55 -6.71 12.70
CA PRO A 78 -1.97 -8.10 12.51
C PRO A 78 -2.54 -8.77 13.77
N ILE A 79 -2.05 -8.41 14.95
CA ILE A 79 -2.53 -8.95 16.23
C ILE A 79 -4.04 -8.73 16.45
N ARG A 80 -4.67 -7.80 15.73
CA ARG A 80 -6.11 -7.54 15.79
C ARG A 80 -6.96 -8.51 14.96
N GLY A 81 -6.32 -9.35 14.12
CA GLY A 81 -7.02 -10.21 13.16
C GLY A 81 -8.09 -11.09 13.79
N GLU A 82 -7.78 -11.72 14.92
CA GLU A 82 -8.73 -12.59 15.62
C GLU A 82 -9.95 -11.81 16.19
N ASP A 83 -9.70 -10.70 16.85
CA ASP A 83 -10.76 -9.83 17.37
C ASP A 83 -11.66 -9.29 16.25
N ILE A 84 -11.08 -8.84 15.13
CA ILE A 84 -11.82 -8.40 13.93
C ILE A 84 -12.70 -9.53 13.41
N THR A 85 -12.13 -10.73 13.26
CA THR A 85 -12.85 -11.91 12.76
C THR A 85 -14.06 -12.21 13.64
N ASN A 86 -13.86 -12.30 14.96
CA ASN A 86 -14.92 -12.61 15.92
C ASN A 86 -16.04 -11.55 15.90
N ARG A 87 -15.70 -10.27 15.83
CA ARG A 87 -16.67 -9.18 15.73
C ARG A 87 -17.49 -9.26 14.44
N LEU A 88 -16.85 -9.48 13.30
CA LEU A 88 -17.53 -9.56 12.02
C LEU A 88 -18.42 -10.80 11.92
N GLN A 89 -18.00 -11.94 12.47
CA GLN A 89 -18.82 -13.15 12.57
C GLN A 89 -20.05 -12.93 13.46
N SER A 90 -19.91 -12.20 14.57
CA SER A 90 -21.03 -11.90 15.47
C SER A 90 -22.11 -11.04 14.81
N THR A 91 -21.78 -10.33 13.74
CA THR A 91 -22.71 -9.55 12.91
C THR A 91 -23.21 -10.31 11.68
N GLY A 92 -22.92 -11.61 11.58
CA GLY A 92 -23.46 -12.51 10.55
C GLY A 92 -22.62 -12.61 9.28
N HIS A 93 -21.41 -12.03 9.26
CA HIS A 93 -20.53 -12.17 8.10
C HIS A 93 -19.78 -13.51 8.08
N ILE A 94 -19.71 -14.14 6.91
CA ILE A 94 -18.89 -15.34 6.69
C ILE A 94 -17.47 -14.88 6.42
N THR A 95 -16.56 -15.27 7.32
CA THR A 95 -15.17 -14.81 7.29
C THR A 95 -14.20 -15.98 7.24
N ALA A 96 -13.02 -15.75 6.63
CA ALA A 96 -11.86 -16.63 6.76
C ALA A 96 -10.63 -15.80 7.15
N ARG A 97 -9.66 -16.41 7.84
CA ARG A 97 -8.50 -15.73 8.41
C ARG A 97 -7.19 -16.37 7.93
N ARG A 98 -6.30 -15.55 7.40
CA ARG A 98 -5.01 -15.95 6.83
C ARG A 98 -4.07 -16.59 7.85
N ALA A 99 -3.83 -15.94 8.99
CA ALA A 99 -2.95 -16.45 10.02
C ALA A 99 -3.45 -17.75 10.68
N ALA A 100 -4.75 -18.05 10.57
CA ALA A 100 -5.33 -19.33 11.02
C ALA A 100 -5.27 -20.44 9.95
N GLY A 101 -4.72 -20.15 8.77
CA GLY A 101 -4.64 -21.10 7.65
C GLY A 101 -6.01 -21.45 7.06
N GLN A 102 -7.04 -20.64 7.25
CA GLN A 102 -8.39 -20.91 6.75
C GLN A 102 -8.45 -20.67 5.24
N ALA A 103 -9.10 -21.58 4.53
CA ALA A 103 -9.34 -21.46 3.11
C ALA A 103 -10.39 -20.38 2.79
N ILE A 104 -10.32 -19.84 1.57
CA ILE A 104 -11.38 -19.01 1.01
C ILE A 104 -12.37 -19.94 0.32
N ASP A 105 -13.52 -20.16 0.93
CA ASP A 105 -14.59 -20.96 0.35
C ASP A 105 -15.53 -20.09 -0.49
N SER A 106 -16.45 -20.71 -1.22
CA SER A 106 -17.40 -20.02 -2.12
C SER A 106 -18.29 -19.00 -1.40
N ASP A 107 -18.62 -19.24 -0.15
CA ASP A 107 -19.46 -18.39 0.70
C ASP A 107 -18.67 -17.41 1.56
N THR A 108 -17.33 -17.50 1.59
CA THR A 108 -16.48 -16.55 2.28
C THR A 108 -16.65 -15.15 1.69
N GLY A 109 -17.25 -14.23 2.44
CA GLY A 109 -17.44 -12.83 2.02
C GLY A 109 -16.26 -11.94 2.38
N LEU A 110 -15.71 -12.12 3.59
CA LEU A 110 -14.63 -11.31 4.14
C LEU A 110 -13.41 -12.20 4.43
N TYR A 111 -12.26 -11.83 3.88
CA TYR A 111 -11.00 -12.51 4.13
C TYR A 111 -10.05 -11.59 4.89
N ILE A 112 -9.70 -11.98 6.12
CA ILE A 112 -8.84 -11.19 7.01
C ILE A 112 -7.38 -11.65 6.82
N VAL A 113 -6.52 -10.76 6.30
CA VAL A 113 -5.10 -11.00 6.09
C VAL A 113 -4.33 -10.32 7.22
N ASP A 114 -4.14 -11.06 8.28
CA ASP A 114 -3.49 -10.65 9.52
C ASP A 114 -2.07 -11.20 9.65
N THR A 115 -1.37 -11.24 8.54
CA THR A 115 0.04 -11.64 8.41
C THR A 115 0.90 -10.43 8.06
N VAL A 116 2.22 -10.52 8.33
CA VAL A 116 3.18 -9.46 8.01
C VAL A 116 3.84 -9.71 6.66
N GLY A 117 4.02 -8.65 5.86
CA GLY A 117 4.78 -8.73 4.60
C GLY A 117 3.96 -9.12 3.37
N GLU A 118 2.66 -9.39 3.51
CA GLU A 118 1.82 -9.86 2.40
C GLU A 118 1.04 -8.73 1.67
N LEU A 119 1.23 -7.47 2.04
CA LEU A 119 0.49 -6.36 1.42
C LEU A 119 0.74 -6.26 -0.09
N GLY A 120 1.97 -6.54 -0.55
CA GLY A 120 2.28 -6.60 -1.98
C GLY A 120 1.55 -7.69 -2.74
N LEU A 121 1.27 -8.82 -2.07
CA LEU A 121 0.45 -9.91 -2.59
C LEU A 121 -1.01 -9.46 -2.76
N ILE A 122 -1.57 -8.80 -1.74
CA ILE A 122 -2.96 -8.38 -1.74
C ILE A 122 -3.24 -7.32 -2.82
N TYR A 123 -2.34 -6.35 -3.01
CA TYR A 123 -2.49 -5.37 -4.09
C TYR A 123 -2.50 -6.01 -5.50
N ARG A 124 -1.78 -7.13 -5.71
CA ARG A 124 -1.80 -7.84 -7.00
C ARG A 124 -3.08 -8.64 -7.25
N LEU A 125 -3.77 -9.03 -6.19
CA LEU A 125 -5.05 -9.76 -6.27
C LEU A 125 -6.25 -8.82 -6.39
N ALA A 126 -6.18 -7.64 -5.77
CA ALA A 126 -7.28 -6.69 -5.70
C ALA A 126 -7.25 -5.72 -6.87
N LYS A 127 -8.41 -5.47 -7.51
CA LYS A 127 -8.56 -4.43 -8.54
C LYS A 127 -8.71 -3.03 -7.97
N VAL A 128 -9.19 -2.92 -6.73
CA VAL A 128 -9.46 -1.66 -6.04
C VAL A 128 -9.00 -1.79 -4.59
N ALA A 129 -8.35 -0.75 -4.06
CA ALA A 129 -7.92 -0.65 -2.68
C ALA A 129 -8.53 0.56 -1.97
N PHE A 130 -9.17 0.33 -0.84
CA PHE A 130 -9.45 1.37 0.14
C PHE A 130 -8.25 1.51 1.07
N ILE A 131 -7.74 2.72 1.20
CA ILE A 131 -6.59 3.03 2.05
C ILE A 131 -7.07 3.38 3.46
N GLY A 132 -6.78 2.51 4.42
CA GLY A 132 -7.20 2.66 5.82
C GLY A 132 -6.50 3.80 6.57
N GLY A 133 -6.95 4.04 7.81
CA GLY A 133 -6.58 5.19 8.62
C GLY A 133 -7.10 6.51 8.04
N SER A 134 -8.02 6.44 7.09
CA SER A 134 -8.54 7.58 6.35
C SER A 134 -9.99 7.94 6.65
N LEU A 135 -10.81 6.99 7.14
CA LEU A 135 -12.16 7.26 7.67
C LEU A 135 -12.17 7.54 9.18
N VAL A 136 -11.06 7.27 9.84
CA VAL A 136 -10.82 7.61 11.24
C VAL A 136 -9.72 8.68 11.34
N PRO A 137 -9.61 9.46 12.44
CA PRO A 137 -8.67 10.58 12.54
C PRO A 137 -7.22 10.09 12.78
N HIS A 138 -6.70 9.27 11.86
CA HIS A 138 -5.35 8.70 11.93
C HIS A 138 -4.36 9.31 10.94
N GLY A 139 -4.86 9.96 9.88
CA GLY A 139 -4.04 10.68 8.90
C GLY A 139 -3.68 9.87 7.66
N GLY A 140 -4.30 8.70 7.45
CA GLY A 140 -4.17 7.87 6.26
C GLY A 140 -2.89 7.04 6.22
N GLN A 141 -2.79 6.20 5.19
CA GLN A 141 -1.65 5.34 4.89
C GLN A 141 -1.12 5.62 3.48
N ASN A 142 0.01 4.97 3.11
CA ASN A 142 0.70 5.22 1.85
C ASN A 142 -0.10 4.69 0.64
N LEU A 143 -0.64 5.60 -0.16
CA LEU A 143 -1.42 5.28 -1.36
C LEU A 143 -0.55 4.99 -2.61
N LEU A 144 0.76 5.35 -2.58
CA LEU A 144 1.66 5.06 -3.70
C LEU A 144 1.96 3.56 -3.85
N GLU A 145 1.85 2.79 -2.79
CA GLU A 145 2.01 1.33 -2.84
C GLU A 145 0.93 0.68 -3.73
N ALA A 146 -0.33 1.12 -3.57
CA ALA A 146 -1.44 0.69 -4.43
C ALA A 146 -1.25 1.17 -5.88
N ALA A 147 -0.81 2.42 -6.08
CA ALA A 147 -0.57 3.01 -7.40
C ALA A 147 0.51 2.27 -8.20
N LYS A 148 1.55 1.77 -7.52
CA LYS A 148 2.66 1.01 -8.13
C LYS A 148 2.32 -0.45 -8.44
N LEU A 149 1.18 -0.94 -7.96
CA LEU A 149 0.73 -2.33 -8.10
C LEU A 149 -0.65 -2.44 -8.79
N ASP A 150 -0.95 -1.48 -9.67
CA ASP A 150 -2.13 -1.45 -10.54
C ASP A 150 -3.45 -1.62 -9.78
N CYS A 151 -3.56 -0.99 -8.60
CA CYS A 151 -4.76 -0.98 -7.79
C CYS A 151 -5.42 0.41 -7.85
N ALA A 152 -6.70 0.49 -8.22
CA ALA A 152 -7.45 1.74 -8.16
C ALA A 152 -7.68 2.15 -6.70
N ILE A 153 -7.57 3.45 -6.41
CA ILE A 153 -7.43 3.93 -5.04
C ILE A 153 -8.69 4.67 -4.59
N VAL A 154 -9.20 4.26 -3.42
CA VAL A 154 -10.27 4.93 -2.70
C VAL A 154 -9.77 5.26 -1.29
N HIS A 155 -10.12 6.42 -0.75
CA HIS A 155 -9.71 6.84 0.60
C HIS A 155 -10.77 7.71 1.28
N GLY A 156 -10.73 7.79 2.60
CA GLY A 156 -11.52 8.73 3.40
C GLY A 156 -10.86 10.12 3.50
N PRO A 157 -11.49 11.08 4.18
CA PRO A 157 -11.03 12.48 4.24
C PRO A 157 -9.76 12.68 5.10
N SER A 158 -9.46 11.76 6.03
CA SER A 158 -8.32 11.90 6.94
C SER A 158 -7.03 11.42 6.29
N MET A 159 -6.37 12.30 5.51
CA MET A 159 -5.11 12.00 4.81
C MET A 159 -3.99 13.00 5.15
N THR A 160 -3.95 13.48 6.39
CA THR A 160 -3.05 14.56 6.83
C THR A 160 -1.56 14.19 6.72
N ASN A 161 -1.21 12.91 6.85
CA ASN A 161 0.16 12.42 6.68
C ASN A 161 0.62 12.40 5.21
N PHE A 162 -0.32 12.52 4.26
CA PHE A 162 -0.10 12.37 2.82
C PHE A 162 -0.69 13.50 2.00
N THR A 163 -0.94 14.68 2.60
CA THR A 163 -1.65 15.83 1.98
C THR A 163 -1.10 16.18 0.60
N ALA A 164 0.23 16.27 0.45
CA ALA A 164 0.85 16.68 -0.81
C ALA A 164 0.57 15.68 -1.94
N ILE A 165 0.75 14.38 -1.68
CA ILE A 165 0.54 13.36 -2.71
C ILE A 165 -0.94 13.16 -3.03
N VAL A 166 -1.83 13.29 -2.04
CA VAL A 166 -3.29 13.27 -2.25
C VAL A 166 -3.72 14.43 -3.15
N ALA A 167 -3.20 15.63 -2.93
CA ALA A 167 -3.49 16.78 -3.78
C ALA A 167 -3.05 16.56 -5.23
N GLU A 168 -1.85 16.00 -5.46
CA GLU A 168 -1.35 15.67 -6.80
C GLU A 168 -2.23 14.61 -7.48
N MET A 169 -2.56 13.53 -6.77
CA MET A 169 -3.39 12.44 -7.30
C MET A 169 -4.85 12.88 -7.55
N ARG A 170 -5.39 13.74 -6.69
CA ARG A 170 -6.71 14.34 -6.90
C ARG A 170 -6.72 15.22 -8.15
N HIS A 171 -5.70 16.07 -8.33
CA HIS A 171 -5.55 16.89 -9.53
C HIS A 171 -5.46 16.05 -10.81
N ALA A 172 -4.82 14.88 -10.74
CA ALA A 172 -4.73 13.92 -11.83
C ALA A 172 -5.99 13.06 -12.02
N ALA A 173 -7.05 13.24 -11.20
CA ALA A 173 -8.24 12.38 -11.15
C ALA A 173 -7.92 10.88 -10.95
N ALA A 174 -6.86 10.58 -10.19
CA ALA A 174 -6.33 9.24 -9.97
C ALA A 174 -6.99 8.49 -8.80
N ILE A 175 -7.60 9.22 -7.88
CA ILE A 175 -8.15 8.69 -6.62
C ILE A 175 -9.60 9.13 -6.41
N GLU A 176 -10.30 8.46 -5.51
CA GLU A 176 -11.66 8.81 -5.08
C GLU A 176 -11.71 8.96 -3.57
N GLU A 177 -12.29 10.07 -3.10
CA GLU A 177 -12.55 10.31 -1.68
C GLU A 177 -13.99 9.92 -1.36
N ILE A 178 -14.18 9.22 -0.24
CA ILE A 178 -15.48 8.77 0.27
C ILE A 178 -15.63 9.13 1.76
N LEU A 179 -16.87 9.27 2.22
CA LEU A 179 -17.15 9.73 3.57
C LEU A 179 -17.75 8.63 4.48
N ASP A 180 -18.37 7.62 3.89
CA ASP A 180 -19.05 6.57 4.64
C ASP A 180 -19.08 5.21 3.91
N SER A 181 -19.70 4.20 4.53
CA SER A 181 -19.83 2.85 3.97
C SER A 181 -20.62 2.80 2.66
N LYS A 182 -21.64 3.66 2.49
CA LYS A 182 -22.49 3.68 1.28
C LYS A 182 -21.71 4.24 0.09
N GLU A 183 -20.99 5.34 0.32
CA GLU A 183 -20.11 5.92 -0.69
C GLU A 183 -18.98 4.95 -1.03
N LEU A 184 -18.39 4.27 -0.03
CA LEU A 184 -17.39 3.23 -0.24
C LEU A 184 -17.94 2.11 -1.13
N ALA A 185 -19.09 1.55 -0.80
CA ALA A 185 -19.74 0.51 -1.62
C ALA A 185 -20.02 0.97 -3.05
N SER A 186 -20.48 2.22 -3.21
CA SER A 186 -20.76 2.79 -4.53
C SER A 186 -19.50 2.96 -5.38
N ALA A 187 -18.43 3.51 -4.79
CA ALA A 187 -17.13 3.71 -5.43
C ALA A 187 -16.52 2.36 -5.86
N ILE A 188 -16.49 1.38 -4.96
CA ILE A 188 -15.99 0.04 -5.25
C ILE A 188 -16.80 -0.63 -6.37
N ALA A 189 -18.16 -0.62 -6.29
CA ALA A 189 -18.99 -1.19 -7.33
C ALA A 189 -18.77 -0.56 -8.70
N THR A 190 -18.62 0.76 -8.74
CA THR A 190 -18.32 1.51 -9.97
C THR A 190 -16.98 1.10 -10.55
N LEU A 191 -15.93 1.05 -9.74
CA LEU A 191 -14.58 0.71 -10.18
C LEU A 191 -14.44 -0.78 -10.57
N LEU A 192 -15.17 -1.69 -9.93
CA LEU A 192 -15.16 -3.11 -10.30
C LEU A 192 -15.88 -3.38 -11.62
N ARG A 193 -16.94 -2.59 -11.95
CA ARG A 193 -17.77 -2.79 -13.16
C ARG A 193 -17.35 -1.94 -14.36
N ASN A 194 -16.63 -0.84 -14.15
CA ASN A 194 -16.25 0.09 -15.20
C ASN A 194 -14.74 0.03 -15.45
N ASP A 195 -14.35 -0.88 -16.34
CA ASP A 195 -12.96 -1.12 -16.70
C ASP A 195 -12.29 0.13 -17.32
N ASP A 196 -13.03 0.92 -18.09
CA ASP A 196 -12.51 2.14 -18.71
C ASP A 196 -12.19 3.21 -17.66
N LEU A 197 -13.09 3.43 -16.69
CA LEU A 197 -12.85 4.37 -15.61
C LEU A 197 -11.68 3.90 -14.75
N ARG A 198 -11.67 2.61 -14.39
CA ARG A 198 -10.57 2.01 -13.61
C ARG A 198 -9.24 2.17 -14.32
N SER A 199 -9.16 1.82 -15.61
CA SER A 199 -7.94 1.94 -16.42
C SER A 199 -7.44 3.39 -16.50
N ARG A 200 -8.33 4.38 -16.65
CA ARG A 200 -7.95 5.80 -16.63
C ARG A 200 -7.34 6.20 -15.28
N ARG A 201 -7.95 5.79 -14.15
CA ARG A 201 -7.45 6.09 -12.81
C ARG A 201 -6.10 5.42 -12.55
N LEU A 202 -5.95 4.16 -12.95
CA LEU A 202 -4.68 3.42 -12.83
C LEU A 202 -3.54 4.14 -13.59
N LYS A 203 -3.76 4.53 -14.83
CA LYS A 203 -2.77 5.26 -15.62
C LYS A 203 -2.40 6.60 -14.98
N ALA A 204 -3.38 7.34 -14.47
CA ALA A 204 -3.14 8.61 -13.79
C ALA A 204 -2.35 8.41 -12.49
N ALA A 205 -2.69 7.40 -11.68
CA ALA A 205 -1.99 7.07 -10.45
C ALA A 205 -0.54 6.63 -10.70
N ALA A 206 -0.33 5.76 -11.70
CA ALA A 206 0.99 5.32 -12.11
C ALA A 206 1.88 6.49 -12.57
N GLN A 207 1.35 7.44 -13.35
CA GLN A 207 2.09 8.62 -13.78
C GLN A 207 2.53 9.51 -12.60
N VAL A 208 1.69 9.67 -11.58
CA VAL A 208 2.05 10.40 -10.36
C VAL A 208 3.11 9.62 -9.57
N ALA A 209 2.96 8.29 -9.44
CA ALA A 209 3.91 7.45 -8.74
C ALA A 209 5.30 7.45 -9.41
N MET A 210 5.37 7.33 -10.75
CA MET A 210 6.63 7.35 -11.51
C MET A 210 7.43 8.65 -11.31
N LYS A 211 6.76 9.79 -11.20
CA LYS A 211 7.43 11.07 -10.90
C LYS A 211 8.14 11.07 -9.54
N LYS A 212 7.76 10.17 -8.63
CA LYS A 212 8.38 10.06 -7.31
C LYS A 212 9.58 9.10 -7.28
N ASP A 213 9.73 8.23 -8.27
CA ASP A 213 10.85 7.28 -8.31
C ASP A 213 12.20 7.99 -8.49
N SER A 214 12.25 9.11 -9.22
CA SER A 214 13.44 9.92 -9.38
C SER A 214 13.91 10.65 -8.10
N ILE A 215 13.13 10.67 -7.04
CA ILE A 215 13.49 11.35 -5.78
C ILE A 215 14.74 10.71 -5.17
N LEU A 216 14.88 9.39 -5.21
CA LEU A 216 16.04 8.68 -4.68
C LEU A 216 17.30 9.06 -5.44
N ASP A 217 17.24 9.06 -6.77
CA ASP A 217 18.38 9.42 -7.63
C ASP A 217 18.79 10.88 -7.40
N ASN A 218 17.82 11.78 -7.26
CA ASN A 218 18.07 13.17 -6.95
C ASN A 218 18.76 13.35 -5.58
N VAL A 219 18.33 12.61 -4.56
CA VAL A 219 18.95 12.63 -3.23
C VAL A 219 20.38 12.08 -3.30
N ILE A 220 20.60 10.98 -4.00
CA ILE A 220 21.94 10.39 -4.19
C ILE A 220 22.84 11.36 -4.92
N ALA A 221 22.39 11.98 -5.99
CA ALA A 221 23.15 12.98 -6.75
C ALA A 221 23.56 14.19 -5.90
N GLU A 222 22.67 14.66 -5.03
CA GLU A 222 22.96 15.76 -4.10
C GLU A 222 23.94 15.35 -2.98
N LEU A 223 23.94 14.09 -2.56
CA LEU A 223 24.83 13.57 -1.51
C LEU A 223 26.20 13.13 -2.05
N ALA A 224 26.30 12.71 -3.31
CA ALA A 224 27.51 12.17 -3.91
C ALA A 224 28.77 13.04 -3.69
N PRO A 225 28.73 14.38 -3.88
CA PRO A 225 29.92 15.22 -3.65
C PRO A 225 30.46 15.20 -2.22
N PHE A 226 29.55 14.96 -1.24
CA PHE A 226 29.92 14.87 0.17
C PHE A 226 30.43 13.49 0.55
N LEU A 227 29.89 12.43 -0.05
CA LEU A 227 30.34 11.06 0.17
C LEU A 227 31.73 10.83 -0.42
N ASP A 228 31.99 11.33 -1.64
CA ASP A 228 33.30 11.25 -2.28
C ASP A 228 34.36 12.00 -1.50
N SER A 229 34.01 13.12 -0.88
CA SER A 229 34.93 13.89 -0.02
C SER A 229 35.19 13.25 1.34
N ALA A 230 34.28 12.38 1.82
CA ALA A 230 34.38 11.68 3.09
C ALA A 230 35.02 10.29 2.98
N ALA A 231 35.19 9.75 1.76
CA ALA A 231 35.88 8.48 1.57
C ALA A 231 37.34 8.59 2.05
N PRO A 232 37.80 7.71 2.96
CA PRO A 232 39.19 7.71 3.36
C PRO A 232 40.06 7.51 2.10
N ARG A 233 40.96 8.45 1.82
CA ARG A 233 41.96 8.26 0.78
C ARG A 233 42.73 7.00 1.13
N ALA A 234 42.59 5.94 0.34
CA ALA A 234 43.41 4.75 0.47
C ALA A 234 44.88 5.21 0.42
N ASP A 235 45.56 5.09 1.54
CA ASP A 235 46.98 5.39 1.64
C ASP A 235 47.74 4.31 0.84
N VAL A 236 48.10 4.63 -0.39
CA VAL A 236 48.84 3.76 -1.34
C VAL A 236 50.34 3.76 -1.02
N SER A 237 50.76 4.20 0.16
CA SER A 237 52.13 4.24 0.58
C SER A 237 52.49 3.26 1.71
N ALA A 238 52.25 1.96 1.48
CA ALA A 238 52.97 0.94 2.23
C ALA A 238 54.18 0.49 1.42
N PRO A 239 55.44 0.72 1.88
CA PRO A 239 56.62 0.21 1.17
C PRO A 239 56.65 -1.33 1.28
N PRO A 240 57.20 -2.02 0.25
CA PRO A 240 57.26 -3.48 0.26
C PRO A 240 58.14 -3.97 1.41
N ALA A 241 57.58 -4.92 2.17
CA ALA A 241 58.31 -5.60 3.23
C ALA A 241 59.56 -6.26 2.67
N ARG A 242 60.75 -5.83 3.17
CA ARG A 242 62.03 -6.47 2.84
C ARG A 242 62.04 -7.86 3.47
N CYS A 243 62.08 -8.89 2.63
CA CYS A 243 62.45 -10.24 3.04
C CYS A 243 63.92 -10.24 3.49
N HIS A 244 64.17 -10.40 4.78
CA HIS A 244 65.45 -10.82 5.29
C HIS A 244 65.52 -12.34 5.16
N ALA A 245 66.28 -12.81 4.16
CA ALA A 245 66.84 -14.15 4.16
C ALA A 245 67.92 -14.20 5.23
N GLN A 246 67.82 -15.10 6.19
CA GLN A 246 68.90 -15.53 7.05
C GLN A 246 69.20 -17.00 6.75
N SER A 247 70.51 -17.20 6.63
CA SER A 247 71.29 -18.38 6.37
C SER A 247 71.01 -19.52 7.36
#